data_dc7a72395f855003b8508ead12ff361d
#
_entry.id   dc7a72395f855003b8508ead12ff361d
#
_cell.length_a   1.000
_cell.length_b   1.000
_cell.length_c   1.000
_cell.angle_alpha   90.00
_cell.angle_beta   90.00
_cell.angle_gamma   90.00
#
_symmetry.space_group_name_H-M   'P 1'
#
loop_
_entity.id
_entity.type
_entity.pdbx_description
1 polymer ?
#
loop_
_entity_poly.entity_id
_entity_poly.type
_entity_poly.pdbx_seq_one_letter_code
_entity_poly.pdbx_strand_id
1 'polypeptide(L)'
;MTHRKELASLSFFTTRCQVVSGATPWGGAILAGMRRPLSVLLVVLAAIGLFTGGLAWLLDTPRPAAGSPPAERLYLGLCSTCHGVDGQGSWRAALFLIRPGNLGAGGAVSRRTDEYLFDIIKHGGAPIGRPGMPGFGATLGDADIKELVRYVRGLARPR
;
A
#
# COMPACT_ATOMS: atom_id res chain seq x y z
N MET A 1 45.00 -2.73 96.61
CA MET A 1 43.76 -1.99 96.68
C MET A 1 43.36 -1.82 95.28
N THR A 2 42.34 -2.28 94.71
CA THR A 2 41.03 -2.73 95.06
C THR A 2 40.47 -3.48 93.81
N HIS A 3 39.90 -4.58 94.11
CA HIS A 3 39.03 -5.39 93.23
C HIS A 3 38.11 -4.57 92.34
N ARG A 4 37.91 -5.06 91.12
CA ARG A 4 36.55 -5.03 90.57
C ARG A 4 36.36 -6.21 89.60
N LYS A 5 35.35 -6.92 89.95
CA LYS A 5 34.75 -8.14 89.43
C LYS A 5 34.30 -8.09 88.00
N GLU A 6 34.54 -9.21 87.33
CA GLU A 6 33.86 -9.61 86.09
C GLU A 6 32.37 -9.70 86.28
N LEU A 7 31.64 -9.25 85.34
CA LEU A 7 30.26 -9.66 85.12
C LEU A 7 30.11 -10.12 83.67
N ALA A 8 29.93 -11.41 83.56
CA ALA A 8 29.61 -12.10 82.34
C ALA A 8 28.30 -11.54 81.75
N SER A 9 28.38 -11.07 80.50
CA SER A 9 27.22 -10.76 79.72
C SER A 9 26.92 -11.92 78.78
N LEU A 10 25.80 -12.61 79.16
CA LEU A 10 25.18 -13.62 78.33
C LEU A 10 24.66 -13.01 77.09
N SER A 11 25.38 -13.14 75.99
CA SER A 11 24.90 -12.80 74.65
C SER A 11 23.86 -13.82 74.24
N PHE A 12 22.64 -13.37 74.26
CA PHE A 12 21.46 -14.06 73.74
C PHE A 12 21.65 -14.31 72.26
N PHE A 13 21.81 -15.56 71.89
CA PHE A 13 21.84 -16.01 70.46
C PHE A 13 20.40 -15.91 69.92
N THR A 14 20.02 -14.78 69.37
CA THR A 14 18.81 -14.66 68.56
C THR A 14 19.11 -15.27 67.21
N THR A 15 18.79 -16.52 67.02
CA THR A 15 18.74 -17.20 65.74
C THR A 15 17.62 -16.53 64.92
N ARG A 16 18.02 -15.60 64.05
CA ARG A 16 17.13 -15.02 63.03
C ARG A 16 16.86 -16.08 62.00
N CYS A 17 15.69 -16.72 62.06
CA CYS A 17 15.17 -17.47 60.92
C CYS A 17 15.07 -16.54 59.71
N GLN A 18 16.07 -16.57 58.83
CA GLN A 18 15.91 -16.02 57.47
C GLN A 18 14.99 -16.99 56.74
N VAL A 19 13.74 -16.54 56.59
CA VAL A 19 12.83 -17.12 55.61
C VAL A 19 13.50 -16.87 54.25
N VAL A 20 14.13 -17.89 53.72
CA VAL A 20 14.58 -17.91 52.31
C VAL A 20 13.32 -17.91 51.46
N SER A 21 12.84 -16.73 51.11
CA SER A 21 11.88 -16.57 50.02
C SER A 21 12.54 -17.14 48.76
N GLY A 22 12.19 -18.37 48.47
CA GLY A 22 12.58 -19.05 47.25
C GLY A 22 11.92 -18.43 46.02
N ALA A 23 12.31 -17.20 45.69
CA ALA A 23 12.08 -16.68 44.37
C ALA A 23 13.08 -17.36 43.47
N THR A 24 12.63 -18.38 42.73
CA THR A 24 13.45 -19.09 41.76
C THR A 24 13.97 -18.08 40.71
N PRO A 25 15.29 -17.88 40.58
CA PRO A 25 15.84 -16.88 39.65
C PRO A 25 15.65 -17.27 38.18
N TRP A 26 15.06 -18.41 37.91
CA TRP A 26 14.97 -19.01 36.57
C TRP A 26 13.76 -18.52 35.77
N GLY A 27 12.66 -18.08 36.43
CA GLY A 27 11.45 -17.64 35.73
C GLY A 27 11.62 -16.31 34.96
N GLY A 28 12.43 -15.39 35.49
CA GLY A 28 12.66 -14.08 34.87
C GLY A 28 13.57 -14.12 33.65
N ALA A 29 14.58 -15.02 33.67
CA ALA A 29 15.54 -15.12 32.58
C ALA A 29 14.96 -15.75 31.29
N ILE A 30 14.06 -16.71 31.44
CA ILE A 30 13.39 -17.36 30.28
C ILE A 30 12.44 -16.37 29.60
N LEU A 31 11.68 -15.59 30.37
CA LEU A 31 10.76 -14.58 29.81
C LEU A 31 11.51 -13.39 29.19
N ALA A 32 12.65 -12.99 29.75
CA ALA A 32 13.49 -11.94 29.18
C ALA A 32 14.16 -12.38 27.87
N GLY A 33 14.57 -13.66 27.79
CA GLY A 33 15.17 -14.23 26.57
C GLY A 33 14.16 -14.38 25.43
N MET A 34 12.88 -14.64 25.72
CA MET A 34 11.82 -14.79 24.71
C MET A 34 11.26 -13.46 24.21
N ARG A 35 11.40 -12.35 24.94
CA ARG A 35 10.89 -11.03 24.53
C ARG A 35 11.57 -10.50 23.26
N ARG A 36 12.89 -10.71 23.12
CA ARG A 36 13.66 -10.26 21.95
C ARG A 36 13.25 -10.96 20.65
N PRO A 37 13.20 -12.30 20.58
CA PRO A 37 12.76 -12.97 19.35
C PRO A 37 11.28 -12.69 19.03
N LEU A 38 10.41 -12.56 20.04
CA LEU A 38 9.01 -12.21 19.82
C LEU A 38 8.86 -10.80 19.27
N SER A 39 9.59 -9.81 19.80
CA SER A 39 9.55 -8.44 19.27
C SER A 39 10.08 -8.36 17.85
N VAL A 40 11.15 -9.07 17.52
CA VAL A 40 11.66 -9.16 16.14
C VAL A 40 10.62 -9.79 15.22
N LEU A 41 9.99 -10.88 15.63
CA LEU A 41 8.93 -11.53 14.86
C LEU A 41 7.76 -10.57 14.60
N LEU A 42 7.29 -9.85 15.62
CA LEU A 42 6.21 -8.87 15.49
C LEU A 42 6.58 -7.72 14.54
N VAL A 43 7.80 -7.21 14.62
CA VAL A 43 8.30 -6.16 13.71
C VAL A 43 8.34 -6.67 12.26
N VAL A 44 8.84 -7.90 12.05
CA VAL A 44 8.88 -8.50 10.71
C VAL A 44 7.48 -8.70 10.15
N LEU A 45 6.55 -9.24 10.96
CA LEU A 45 5.16 -9.42 10.54
C LEU A 45 4.48 -8.09 10.23
N ALA A 46 4.71 -7.07 11.05
CA ALA A 46 4.21 -5.72 10.80
C ALA A 46 4.79 -5.13 9.51
N ALA A 47 6.08 -5.29 9.26
CA ALA A 47 6.73 -4.84 8.04
C ALA A 47 6.16 -5.54 6.79
N ILE A 48 5.97 -6.87 6.86
CA ILE A 48 5.34 -7.64 5.79
C ILE A 48 3.89 -7.16 5.57
N GLY A 49 3.13 -6.98 6.65
CA GLY A 49 1.75 -6.47 6.56
C GLY A 49 1.66 -5.08 5.94
N LEU A 50 2.54 -4.17 6.33
CA LEU A 50 2.62 -2.83 5.74
C LEU A 50 3.04 -2.88 4.26
N PHE A 51 4.01 -3.72 3.93
CA PHE A 51 4.46 -3.88 2.55
C PHE A 51 3.36 -4.47 1.66
N THR A 52 2.73 -5.57 2.10
CA THR A 52 1.66 -6.22 1.33
C THR A 52 0.41 -5.35 1.23
N GLY A 53 0.02 -4.69 2.32
CA GLY A 53 -1.09 -3.74 2.33
C GLY A 53 -0.82 -2.52 1.44
N GLY A 54 0.37 -1.95 1.51
CA GLY A 54 0.80 -0.86 0.65
C GLY A 54 0.83 -1.24 -0.83
N LEU A 55 1.33 -2.44 -1.13
CA LEU A 55 1.34 -2.96 -2.50
C LEU A 55 -0.08 -3.23 -3.02
N ALA A 56 -0.94 -3.81 -2.20
CA ALA A 56 -2.35 -4.04 -2.55
C ALA A 56 -3.07 -2.71 -2.84
N TRP A 57 -2.86 -1.69 -2.01
CA TRP A 57 -3.41 -0.36 -2.24
C TRP A 57 -2.85 0.30 -3.52
N LEU A 58 -1.56 0.13 -3.79
CA LEU A 58 -0.91 0.63 -5.01
C LEU A 58 -1.48 -0.03 -6.27
N LEU A 59 -1.79 -1.32 -6.21
CA LEU A 59 -2.30 -2.11 -7.34
C LEU A 59 -3.84 -2.07 -7.44
N ASP A 60 -4.54 -1.52 -6.42
CA ASP A 60 -6.00 -1.46 -6.46
C ASP A 60 -6.46 -0.52 -7.59
N THR A 61 -7.23 -1.08 -8.51
CA THR A 61 -7.82 -0.33 -9.63
C THR A 61 -9.23 0.13 -9.27
N PRO A 62 -9.64 1.32 -9.72
CA PRO A 62 -11.00 1.79 -9.52
C PRO A 62 -12.02 0.77 -10.04
N ARG A 63 -12.95 0.35 -9.18
CA ARG A 63 -14.00 -0.58 -9.57
C ARG A 63 -15.20 0.18 -10.12
N PRO A 64 -15.76 -0.25 -11.27
CA PRO A 64 -16.96 0.35 -11.78
C PRO A 64 -18.14 0.10 -10.82
N ALA A 65 -19.07 1.05 -10.71
CA ALA A 65 -20.28 0.87 -9.95
C ALA A 65 -21.15 -0.26 -10.56
N ALA A 66 -22.01 -0.87 -9.74
CA ALA A 66 -22.97 -1.83 -10.24
C ALA A 66 -23.90 -1.14 -11.28
N GLY A 67 -23.98 -1.73 -12.48
CA GLY A 67 -24.79 -1.14 -13.56
C GLY A 67 -24.10 -0.10 -14.43
N SER A 68 -22.81 0.21 -14.20
CA SER A 68 -22.04 1.09 -15.09
C SER A 68 -22.11 0.64 -16.56
N PRO A 69 -22.18 1.59 -17.51
CA PRO A 69 -22.13 1.30 -18.94
C PRO A 69 -20.88 0.49 -19.33
N PRO A 70 -20.96 -0.35 -20.39
CA PRO A 70 -19.82 -1.16 -20.82
C PRO A 70 -18.54 -0.33 -21.08
N ALA A 71 -18.64 0.80 -21.73
CA ALA A 71 -17.52 1.68 -22.02
C ALA A 71 -16.84 2.24 -20.77
N GLU A 72 -17.61 2.58 -19.72
CA GLU A 72 -17.06 2.99 -18.43
C GLU A 72 -16.31 1.87 -17.76
N ARG A 73 -16.85 0.65 -17.77
CA ARG A 73 -16.17 -0.51 -17.20
C ARG A 73 -14.85 -0.82 -17.91
N LEU A 74 -14.83 -0.74 -19.24
CA LEU A 74 -13.61 -0.90 -20.05
C LEU A 74 -12.60 0.21 -19.73
N TYR A 75 -13.05 1.46 -19.66
CA TYR A 75 -12.18 2.59 -19.33
C TYR A 75 -11.56 2.44 -17.93
N LEU A 76 -12.36 2.14 -16.91
CA LEU A 76 -11.88 1.97 -15.55
C LEU A 76 -10.92 0.80 -15.42
N GLY A 77 -11.16 -0.30 -16.15
CA GLY A 77 -10.31 -1.49 -16.11
C GLY A 77 -9.00 -1.37 -16.89
N LEU A 78 -8.99 -0.65 -18.01
CA LEU A 78 -7.87 -0.64 -18.96
C LEU A 78 -7.12 0.69 -19.02
N CYS A 79 -7.80 1.81 -18.81
CA CYS A 79 -7.27 3.14 -19.11
C CYS A 79 -6.97 3.96 -17.85
N SER A 80 -7.82 3.81 -16.81
CA SER A 80 -7.78 4.68 -15.62
C SER A 80 -6.51 4.58 -14.81
N THR A 81 -5.80 3.45 -14.85
CA THR A 81 -4.51 3.27 -14.15
C THR A 81 -3.50 4.33 -14.58
N CYS A 82 -3.47 4.68 -15.86
CA CYS A 82 -2.58 5.72 -16.39
C CYS A 82 -3.29 7.06 -16.53
N HIS A 83 -4.50 7.07 -17.11
CA HIS A 83 -5.21 8.31 -17.45
C HIS A 83 -6.03 8.90 -16.29
N GLY A 84 -6.16 8.19 -15.17
CA GLY A 84 -7.04 8.60 -14.06
C GLY A 84 -8.51 8.34 -14.36
N VAL A 85 -9.36 8.36 -13.33
CA VAL A 85 -10.81 8.16 -13.47
C VAL A 85 -11.50 9.31 -14.19
N ASP A 86 -10.93 10.51 -14.10
CA ASP A 86 -11.39 11.76 -14.70
C ASP A 86 -10.67 12.13 -16.01
N GLY A 87 -9.72 11.30 -16.44
CA GLY A 87 -8.92 11.53 -17.63
C GLY A 87 -7.78 12.54 -17.47
N GLN A 88 -7.55 13.08 -16.28
CA GLN A 88 -6.52 14.11 -16.07
C GLN A 88 -5.12 13.55 -15.78
N GLY A 89 -5.01 12.24 -15.70
CA GLY A 89 -3.79 11.52 -15.36
C GLY A 89 -3.84 10.91 -13.97
N SER A 90 -3.06 9.85 -13.77
CA SER A 90 -2.96 9.15 -12.51
C SER A 90 -1.58 9.38 -11.88
N TRP A 91 -1.54 9.57 -10.55
CA TRP A 91 -0.29 9.60 -9.79
C TRP A 91 0.52 8.31 -9.96
N ARG A 92 -0.15 7.17 -10.23
CA ARG A 92 0.51 5.89 -10.53
C ARG A 92 1.33 5.96 -11.80
N ALA A 93 0.80 6.59 -12.86
CA ALA A 93 1.54 6.81 -14.09
C ALA A 93 2.81 7.62 -13.84
N ALA A 94 2.76 8.60 -12.94
CA ALA A 94 3.92 9.41 -12.58
C ALA A 94 5.02 8.58 -11.89
N LEU A 95 4.65 7.59 -11.06
CA LEU A 95 5.62 6.66 -10.44
C LEU A 95 6.41 5.85 -11.49
N PHE A 96 5.77 5.50 -12.60
CA PHE A 96 6.39 4.77 -13.70
C PHE A 96 6.96 5.69 -14.78
N LEU A 97 7.12 6.99 -14.48
CA LEU A 97 7.60 8.02 -15.41
C LEU A 97 6.77 8.11 -16.71
N ILE A 98 5.56 7.59 -16.68
CA ILE A 98 4.62 7.67 -17.80
C ILE A 98 3.82 8.96 -17.69
N ARG A 99 3.80 9.75 -18.77
CA ARG A 99 3.00 10.98 -18.85
C ARG A 99 1.87 10.78 -19.85
N PRO A 100 0.73 10.23 -19.43
CA PRO A 100 -0.43 10.07 -20.32
C PRO A 100 -0.94 11.45 -20.76
N GLY A 101 -1.52 11.50 -21.94
CA GLY A 101 -2.22 12.70 -22.38
C GLY A 101 -3.42 12.99 -21.50
N ASN A 102 -3.70 14.27 -21.23
CA ASN A 102 -4.91 14.68 -20.54
C ASN A 102 -6.12 14.44 -21.46
N LEU A 103 -7.04 13.60 -20.99
CA LEU A 103 -8.31 13.27 -21.67
C LEU A 103 -9.49 14.11 -21.15
N GLY A 104 -9.29 14.83 -20.05
CA GLY A 104 -10.31 15.68 -19.44
C GLY A 104 -10.54 17.00 -20.20
N ALA A 105 -11.37 17.85 -19.61
CA ALA A 105 -11.75 19.15 -20.19
C ALA A 105 -10.52 20.00 -20.53
N GLY A 106 -10.47 20.58 -21.73
CA GLY A 106 -9.35 21.37 -22.21
C GLY A 106 -8.11 20.57 -22.65
N GLY A 107 -8.14 19.23 -22.52
CA GLY A 107 -7.04 18.34 -22.92
C GLY A 107 -6.90 18.20 -24.44
N ALA A 108 -5.88 17.43 -24.84
CA ALA A 108 -5.55 17.19 -26.24
C ALA A 108 -6.70 16.51 -27.02
N VAL A 109 -7.55 15.74 -26.33
CA VAL A 109 -8.67 15.00 -26.92
C VAL A 109 -9.68 15.91 -27.63
N SER A 110 -9.97 17.10 -27.06
CA SER A 110 -10.93 18.03 -27.65
C SER A 110 -10.54 18.52 -29.05
N ARG A 111 -9.26 18.42 -29.40
CA ARG A 111 -8.72 18.88 -30.69
C ARG A 111 -8.41 17.74 -31.68
N ARG A 112 -8.67 16.50 -31.32
CA ARG A 112 -8.40 15.32 -32.16
C ARG A 112 -9.71 14.79 -32.71
N THR A 113 -9.65 14.14 -33.90
CA THR A 113 -10.81 13.49 -34.51
C THR A 113 -11.11 12.15 -33.82
N ASP A 114 -12.30 11.61 -34.02
CA ASP A 114 -12.69 10.31 -33.47
C ASP A 114 -11.89 9.18 -34.11
N GLU A 115 -11.56 9.29 -35.39
CA GLU A 115 -10.70 8.35 -36.13
C GLU A 115 -9.32 8.30 -35.49
N TYR A 116 -8.71 9.47 -35.18
CA TYR A 116 -7.44 9.54 -34.50
C TYR A 116 -7.48 8.86 -33.13
N LEU A 117 -8.54 9.10 -32.36
CA LEU A 117 -8.69 8.46 -31.04
C LEU A 117 -8.89 6.95 -31.15
N PHE A 118 -9.68 6.53 -32.15
CA PHE A 118 -9.87 5.12 -32.47
C PHE A 118 -8.54 4.44 -32.79
N ASP A 119 -7.75 5.02 -33.69
CA ASP A 119 -6.46 4.47 -34.12
C ASP A 119 -5.46 4.38 -32.97
N ILE A 120 -5.38 5.41 -32.12
CA ILE A 120 -4.51 5.40 -30.94
C ILE A 120 -4.93 4.32 -29.94
N ILE A 121 -6.21 4.15 -29.70
CA ILE A 121 -6.69 3.07 -28.80
C ILE A 121 -6.41 1.70 -29.42
N LYS A 122 -6.62 1.55 -30.72
CA LYS A 122 -6.44 0.28 -31.42
C LYS A 122 -4.98 -0.13 -31.52
N HIS A 123 -4.10 0.79 -31.93
CA HIS A 123 -2.70 0.50 -32.26
C HIS A 123 -1.70 0.92 -31.19
N GLY A 124 -2.15 1.69 -30.19
CA GLY A 124 -1.29 2.21 -29.12
C GLY A 124 -0.54 3.48 -29.50
N GLY A 125 0.23 3.98 -28.54
CA GLY A 125 0.91 5.27 -28.68
C GLY A 125 2.29 5.22 -29.36
N ALA A 126 2.86 4.04 -29.62
CA ALA A 126 4.19 3.93 -30.19
C ALA A 126 4.36 4.70 -31.55
N PRO A 127 3.39 4.65 -32.48
CA PRO A 127 3.50 5.40 -33.74
C PRO A 127 3.60 6.92 -33.59
N ILE A 128 3.16 7.45 -32.45
CA ILE A 128 3.20 8.89 -32.12
C ILE A 128 4.25 9.26 -31.10
N GLY A 129 5.24 8.37 -30.86
CA GLY A 129 6.30 8.60 -29.89
C GLY A 129 5.90 8.44 -28.42
N ARG A 130 4.80 7.72 -28.14
CA ARG A 130 4.30 7.44 -26.79
C ARG A 130 4.17 5.93 -26.52
N PRO A 131 5.30 5.19 -26.51
CA PRO A 131 5.28 3.72 -26.42
C PRO A 131 4.71 3.19 -25.10
N GLY A 132 4.55 4.03 -24.08
CA GLY A 132 3.92 3.64 -22.79
C GLY A 132 2.40 3.41 -22.89
N MET A 133 1.74 3.79 -24.00
CA MET A 133 0.33 3.48 -24.23
C MET A 133 0.21 2.21 -25.06
N PRO A 134 -0.31 1.10 -24.54
CA PRO A 134 -0.51 -0.13 -25.29
C PRO A 134 -1.64 0.00 -26.30
N GLY A 135 -1.58 -0.82 -27.35
CA GLY A 135 -2.70 -0.99 -28.29
C GLY A 135 -3.67 -2.07 -27.80
N PHE A 136 -4.95 -1.81 -27.98
CA PHE A 136 -6.01 -2.70 -27.50
C PHE A 136 -6.71 -3.47 -28.64
N GLY A 137 -6.31 -3.29 -29.90
CA GLY A 137 -6.96 -3.91 -31.06
C GLY A 137 -6.90 -5.44 -31.10
N ALA A 138 -5.99 -6.08 -30.32
CA ALA A 138 -5.95 -7.52 -30.18
C ALA A 138 -6.94 -8.07 -29.12
N THR A 139 -7.44 -7.22 -28.22
CA THR A 139 -8.28 -7.62 -27.09
C THR A 139 -9.69 -7.03 -27.14
N LEU A 140 -9.86 -5.91 -27.82
CA LEU A 140 -11.14 -5.21 -27.97
C LEU A 140 -11.59 -5.21 -29.44
N GLY A 141 -12.89 -5.44 -29.63
CA GLY A 141 -13.50 -5.27 -30.94
C GLY A 141 -13.63 -3.78 -31.33
N ASP A 142 -13.76 -3.52 -32.63
CA ASP A 142 -13.92 -2.15 -33.14
C ASP A 142 -15.16 -1.43 -32.54
N ALA A 143 -16.21 -2.17 -32.22
CA ALA A 143 -17.38 -1.63 -31.57
C ALA A 143 -17.06 -1.11 -30.15
N ASP A 144 -16.31 -1.88 -29.37
CA ASP A 144 -15.91 -1.51 -28.00
C ASP A 144 -14.99 -0.29 -28.04
N ILE A 145 -14.06 -0.24 -29.00
CA ILE A 145 -13.16 0.90 -29.17
C ILE A 145 -13.95 2.17 -29.52
N LYS A 146 -14.95 2.08 -30.37
CA LYS A 146 -15.83 3.22 -30.71
C LYS A 146 -16.61 3.70 -29.48
N GLU A 147 -17.09 2.77 -28.64
CA GLU A 147 -17.75 3.13 -27.37
C GLU A 147 -16.76 3.83 -26.42
N LEU A 148 -15.52 3.34 -26.32
CA LEU A 148 -14.47 4.00 -25.55
C LEU A 148 -14.18 5.41 -26.06
N VAL A 149 -14.12 5.63 -27.38
CA VAL A 149 -13.95 6.98 -27.95
C VAL A 149 -15.08 7.90 -27.50
N ARG A 150 -16.34 7.43 -27.56
CA ARG A 150 -17.50 8.23 -27.07
C ARG A 150 -17.41 8.55 -25.57
N TYR A 151 -16.99 7.58 -24.75
CA TYR A 151 -16.79 7.77 -23.32
C TYR A 151 -15.71 8.83 -23.05
N VAL A 152 -14.56 8.71 -23.69
CA VAL A 152 -13.42 9.65 -23.57
C VAL A 152 -13.83 11.07 -24.01
N ARG A 153 -14.67 11.19 -25.05
CA ARG A 153 -15.26 12.48 -25.44
C ARG A 153 -16.14 13.06 -24.33
N GLY A 154 -16.84 12.19 -23.60
CA GLY A 154 -17.62 12.59 -22.44
C GLY A 154 -16.77 13.20 -21.33
N LEU A 155 -15.59 12.64 -21.06
CA LEU A 155 -14.63 13.18 -20.09
C LEU A 155 -14.08 14.56 -20.48
N ALA A 156 -13.94 14.81 -21.78
CA ALA A 156 -13.43 16.08 -22.30
C ALA A 156 -14.42 17.24 -22.25
N ARG A 157 -15.69 16.98 -21.92
CA ARG A 157 -16.70 18.03 -21.77
C ARG A 157 -16.54 18.76 -20.44
N PRO A 158 -16.61 20.10 -20.40
CA PRO A 158 -16.69 20.85 -19.15
C PRO A 158 -17.93 20.40 -18.36
N ARG A 159 -17.76 20.17 -17.07
CA ARG A 159 -18.86 19.92 -16.12
C ARG A 159 -19.39 21.21 -15.58
#